data_b30c99418c51041682843e201cdca45b
#
_entry.id   b30c99418c51041682843e201cdca45b
#
_cell.length_a   1.000
_cell.length_b   1.000
_cell.length_c   1.000
_cell.angle_alpha   90.00
_cell.angle_beta   90.00
_cell.angle_gamma   90.00
#
_symmetry.space_group_name_H-M   'P 1'
#
loop_
_entity.id
_entity.type
_entity.pdbx_description
1 polymer ?
#
loop_
_entity_poly.entity_id
_entity_poly.type
_entity_poly.pdbx_seq_one_letter_code
_entity_poly.pdbx_strand_id
1 'polypeptide(L)'
;MDAGMLLPIFSLPSSSGRGDFSQAEVYLKFLRAAGFSYWQILPINPVDAYMSPYASPDLSAGDLLLLDVAALEREGDLSTLGQVHYGRKIDALFSHLKLKKVEARMGFQNFMNEQGERVVAAGLFYLASSRYGPFRNWPLEVKKDFYSFRNAHKDDRRVRIYCALSYLFEKQWKRILECAQGYGIKIVGDLPYYPGIDSVERWMHPEHFLLDETLEPTYVSGVPGDGFSDEGQLWNSPVYNWKALAADDFAYFRKRIDNALNRYHCLRLDHFRGYEKIFHIPRGEKPAAGHWEAVPGEALFAPWKKDPRFLIEDLGFLDEEFYRFRDKFSWPGMGVMALEGPRPSSRRPQIYYTGNHDTDPLPLYVKKMDEETRRRWREVMGGEVNTENLLDYAVHRQEETVFFQHGDFLQTPGRINRPGTCRGNWQWMLPPEAINDDAARRIKLCLRERAK
;
A
#
# COMPACT_ATOMS: atom_id res chain seq x y z
N MET A 1 25.30 -0.88 6.87
CA MET A 1 24.09 -1.55 6.46
C MET A 1 22.90 -0.75 6.94
N ASP A 2 21.93 -0.59 6.08
CA ASP A 2 20.67 0.05 6.43
C ASP A 2 19.63 -0.98 6.89
N ALA A 3 18.84 -0.62 7.91
CA ALA A 3 17.75 -1.45 8.40
C ALA A 3 16.43 -0.73 8.22
N GLY A 4 15.40 -1.45 7.80
CA GLY A 4 14.03 -0.96 7.62
C GLY A 4 13.05 -1.73 8.50
N MET A 5 11.97 -1.06 8.86
CA MET A 5 10.84 -1.66 9.57
C MET A 5 9.59 -1.58 8.71
N LEU A 6 8.93 -2.71 8.47
CA LEU A 6 7.62 -2.78 7.82
C LEU A 6 6.53 -2.74 8.89
N LEU A 7 5.72 -1.69 8.86
CA LEU A 7 4.50 -1.56 9.65
C LEU A 7 3.54 -0.59 8.96
N PRO A 8 2.33 -1.02 8.58
CA PRO A 8 1.32 -0.12 8.03
C PRO A 8 0.90 0.95 9.05
N ILE A 9 0.52 2.14 8.58
CA ILE A 9 0.02 3.23 9.45
C ILE A 9 -1.24 2.78 10.19
N PHE A 10 -2.13 2.06 9.52
CA PHE A 10 -3.35 1.54 10.14
C PHE A 10 -3.08 0.48 11.24
N SER A 11 -1.86 -0.03 11.33
CA SER A 11 -1.41 -0.95 12.39
C SER A 11 -0.74 -0.24 13.57
N LEU A 12 -0.59 1.08 13.55
CA LEU A 12 -0.11 1.84 14.71
C LEU A 12 -1.11 1.73 15.87
N PRO A 13 -0.65 1.83 17.13
CA PRO A 13 -1.54 1.78 18.29
C PRO A 13 -2.61 2.88 18.22
N SER A 14 -3.85 2.53 18.51
CA SER A 14 -4.95 3.51 18.53
C SER A 14 -6.09 3.04 19.41
N SER A 15 -6.65 3.95 20.18
CA SER A 15 -7.89 3.73 20.95
C SER A 15 -9.15 3.78 20.08
N SER A 16 -9.03 4.22 18.81
CA SER A 16 -10.15 4.24 17.86
C SER A 16 -10.48 2.88 17.25
N GLY A 17 -9.63 1.85 17.46
CA GLY A 17 -9.75 0.53 16.87
C GLY A 17 -9.07 0.38 15.50
N ARG A 18 -8.38 1.44 15.00
CA ARG A 18 -7.53 1.44 13.80
C ARG A 18 -6.48 2.53 13.93
N GLY A 19 -5.23 2.21 13.57
CA GLY A 19 -4.14 3.18 13.57
C GLY A 19 -4.37 4.32 12.56
N ASP A 20 -3.83 5.48 12.89
CA ASP A 20 -3.89 6.70 12.08
C ASP A 20 -2.64 7.57 12.30
N PHE A 21 -2.64 8.79 11.78
CA PHE A 21 -1.50 9.70 11.83
C PHE A 21 -1.14 10.17 13.25
N SER A 22 -2.01 9.99 14.24
CA SER A 22 -1.78 10.46 15.62
C SER A 22 -0.54 9.85 16.27
N GLN A 23 -0.17 8.63 15.89
CA GLN A 23 1.00 7.92 16.45
C GLN A 23 2.22 7.92 15.51
N ALA A 24 2.13 8.52 14.33
CA ALA A 24 3.21 8.47 13.35
C ALA A 24 4.51 9.10 13.84
N GLU A 25 4.46 10.25 14.50
CA GLU A 25 5.65 10.91 15.06
C GLU A 25 6.28 10.10 16.21
N VAL A 26 5.45 9.54 17.10
CA VAL A 26 5.91 8.67 18.19
C VAL A 26 6.64 7.45 17.62
N TYR A 27 6.09 6.87 16.57
CA TYR A 27 6.70 5.73 15.90
C TYR A 27 8.02 6.09 15.20
N LEU A 28 8.10 7.24 14.54
CA LEU A 28 9.34 7.73 13.92
C LEU A 28 10.46 7.93 14.97
N LYS A 29 10.13 8.49 16.14
CA LYS A 29 11.09 8.60 17.27
C LYS A 29 11.57 7.24 17.74
N PHE A 30 10.65 6.28 17.87
CA PHE A 30 10.97 4.88 18.20
C PHE A 30 11.92 4.26 17.18
N LEU A 31 11.62 4.35 15.89
CA LEU A 31 12.46 3.81 14.82
C LEU A 31 13.87 4.39 14.86
N ARG A 32 14.00 5.71 15.06
CA ARG A 32 15.30 6.37 15.21
C ARG A 32 16.05 5.85 16.43
N ALA A 33 15.38 5.70 17.57
CA ALA A 33 15.98 5.18 18.80
C ALA A 33 16.43 3.71 18.64
N ALA A 34 15.65 2.91 17.91
CA ALA A 34 15.95 1.52 17.59
C ALA A 34 17.04 1.35 16.52
N GLY A 35 17.43 2.40 15.79
CA GLY A 35 18.52 2.36 14.81
C GLY A 35 18.11 2.06 13.39
N PHE A 36 16.82 2.20 13.04
CA PHE A 36 16.33 2.06 11.68
C PHE A 36 16.58 3.32 10.85
N SER A 37 16.74 3.11 9.53
CA SER A 37 16.87 4.15 8.50
C SER A 37 15.63 4.24 7.61
N TYR A 38 14.78 3.19 7.60
CA TYR A 38 13.59 3.12 6.76
C TYR A 38 12.34 2.72 7.56
N TRP A 39 11.22 3.30 7.17
CA TRP A 39 9.88 2.86 7.54
C TRP A 39 9.11 2.51 6.27
N GLN A 40 8.88 1.22 6.01
CA GLN A 40 8.03 0.77 4.93
C GLN A 40 6.59 0.70 5.41
N ILE A 41 5.73 1.40 4.71
CA ILE A 41 4.29 1.40 4.92
C ILE A 41 3.58 0.68 3.77
N LEU A 42 2.32 0.35 3.96
CA LEU A 42 1.43 -0.07 2.88
C LEU A 42 0.73 1.13 2.26
N PRO A 43 -0.02 0.96 1.13
CA PRO A 43 -0.70 2.07 0.49
C PRO A 43 -1.57 2.86 1.47
N ILE A 44 -1.49 4.20 1.39
CA ILE A 44 -2.30 5.12 2.21
C ILE A 44 -3.52 5.64 1.45
N ASN A 45 -3.94 4.91 0.43
CA ASN A 45 -5.14 5.17 -0.37
C ASN A 45 -6.40 4.70 0.38
N PRO A 46 -7.59 5.21 0.02
CA PRO A 46 -8.85 4.72 0.56
C PRO A 46 -8.96 3.21 0.39
N VAL A 47 -9.53 2.55 1.39
CA VAL A 47 -9.68 1.09 1.42
C VAL A 47 -11.05 0.65 0.89
N ASP A 48 -11.13 -0.60 0.43
CA ASP A 48 -12.40 -1.23 0.04
C ASP A 48 -13.25 -1.64 1.26
N ALA A 49 -14.38 -2.31 1.00
CA ALA A 49 -15.27 -2.82 2.04
C ALA A 49 -14.63 -3.89 2.95
N TYR A 50 -13.53 -4.51 2.52
CA TYR A 50 -12.76 -5.49 3.29
C TYR A 50 -11.52 -4.88 3.95
N MET A 51 -11.41 -3.54 3.90
CA MET A 51 -10.30 -2.76 4.45
C MET A 51 -8.96 -2.98 3.72
N SER A 52 -8.98 -3.53 2.50
CA SER A 52 -7.78 -3.73 1.68
C SER A 52 -7.28 -2.41 1.09
N PRO A 53 -6.01 -2.04 1.29
CA PRO A 53 -5.44 -0.87 0.65
C PRO A 53 -5.05 -1.12 -0.82
N TYR A 54 -5.03 -2.39 -1.26
CA TYR A 54 -4.69 -2.78 -2.63
C TYR A 54 -5.90 -2.83 -3.57
N ALA A 55 -7.12 -2.92 -3.05
CA ALA A 55 -8.36 -2.82 -3.82
C ALA A 55 -9.01 -1.42 -3.68
N SER A 56 -8.18 -0.38 -3.75
CA SER A 56 -8.59 1.00 -3.48
C SER A 56 -9.62 1.53 -4.47
N PRO A 57 -10.66 2.23 -3.99
CA PRO A 57 -11.59 2.96 -4.86
C PRO A 57 -10.98 4.23 -5.48
N ASP A 58 -9.79 4.65 -5.04
CA ASP A 58 -9.05 5.78 -5.61
C ASP A 58 -7.56 5.65 -5.32
N LEU A 59 -6.77 5.34 -6.34
CA LEU A 59 -5.31 5.15 -6.21
C LEU A 59 -4.53 6.47 -6.04
N SER A 60 -5.19 7.60 -6.18
CA SER A 60 -4.58 8.93 -6.08
C SER A 60 -4.96 9.67 -4.80
N ALA A 61 -6.08 9.33 -4.16
CA ALA A 61 -6.52 9.95 -2.92
C ALA A 61 -5.80 9.39 -1.69
N GLY A 62 -5.88 10.12 -0.58
CA GLY A 62 -5.50 9.62 0.74
C GLY A 62 -6.69 9.03 1.49
N ASP A 63 -6.45 8.00 2.30
CA ASP A 63 -7.47 7.40 3.16
C ASP A 63 -7.82 8.33 4.32
N LEU A 64 -9.02 8.90 4.28
CA LEU A 64 -9.51 9.80 5.34
C LEU A 64 -9.59 9.12 6.73
N LEU A 65 -9.59 7.79 6.79
CA LEU A 65 -9.50 7.04 8.05
C LEU A 65 -8.16 7.24 8.76
N LEU A 66 -7.10 7.65 8.03
CA LEU A 66 -5.78 7.91 8.60
C LEU A 66 -5.63 9.31 9.23
N LEU A 67 -6.61 10.21 9.08
CA LEU A 67 -6.54 11.54 9.67
C LEU A 67 -6.43 11.49 11.21
N ASP A 68 -5.54 12.28 11.80
CA ASP A 68 -5.52 12.57 13.24
C ASP A 68 -6.64 13.56 13.57
N VAL A 69 -7.74 13.04 14.11
CA VAL A 69 -8.92 13.82 14.51
C VAL A 69 -8.57 14.81 15.61
N ALA A 70 -7.78 14.40 16.62
CA ALA A 70 -7.41 15.24 17.72
C ALA A 70 -6.54 16.44 17.28
N ALA A 71 -5.67 16.25 16.28
CA ALA A 71 -4.95 17.36 15.67
C ALA A 71 -5.89 18.34 14.97
N LEU A 72 -6.88 17.85 14.22
CA LEU A 72 -7.87 18.72 13.55
C LEU A 72 -8.73 19.49 14.56
N GLU A 73 -9.06 18.91 15.70
CA GLU A 73 -9.74 19.61 16.79
C GLU A 73 -8.85 20.71 17.39
N ARG A 74 -7.60 20.39 17.73
CA ARG A 74 -6.63 21.37 18.29
C ARG A 74 -6.38 22.54 17.32
N GLU A 75 -6.33 22.27 16.02
CA GLU A 75 -6.21 23.29 14.96
C GLU A 75 -7.53 24.04 14.74
N GLY A 76 -8.62 23.59 15.35
CA GLY A 76 -9.94 24.15 15.25
C GLY A 76 -10.60 23.93 13.89
N ASP A 77 -10.20 22.91 13.14
CA ASP A 77 -10.79 22.53 11.85
C ASP A 77 -12.03 21.66 12.00
N LEU A 78 -12.12 20.97 13.12
CA LEU A 78 -13.31 20.27 13.58
C LEU A 78 -13.90 20.98 14.83
N SER A 79 -15.18 20.80 15.07
CA SER A 79 -15.74 20.97 16.41
C SER A 79 -15.35 19.77 17.28
N THR A 80 -15.34 19.94 18.59
CA THR A 80 -14.95 18.90 19.55
C THR A 80 -15.81 17.63 19.38
N LEU A 81 -15.17 16.50 19.15
CA LEU A 81 -15.78 15.18 18.94
C LEU A 81 -15.49 14.21 20.09
N GLY A 82 -14.32 14.41 20.74
CA GLY A 82 -13.77 13.42 21.65
C GLY A 82 -13.30 12.14 20.91
N GLN A 83 -13.31 11.03 21.63
CA GLN A 83 -12.89 9.74 21.05
C GLN A 83 -13.92 9.20 20.07
N VAL A 84 -13.48 8.95 18.81
CA VAL A 84 -14.34 8.43 17.74
C VAL A 84 -13.81 7.08 17.29
N HIS A 85 -14.66 6.05 17.35
CA HIS A 85 -14.33 4.73 16.79
C HIS A 85 -14.18 4.83 15.26
N TYR A 86 -13.21 4.13 14.67
CA TYR A 86 -12.89 4.24 13.23
C TYR A 86 -14.11 4.00 12.32
N GLY A 87 -15.01 3.08 12.68
CA GLY A 87 -16.24 2.81 11.91
C GLY A 87 -17.24 3.97 11.85
N ARG A 88 -17.06 5.02 12.67
CA ARG A 88 -17.84 6.25 12.65
C ARG A 88 -17.04 7.47 12.22
N LYS A 89 -15.76 7.30 11.93
CA LYS A 89 -14.80 8.38 11.72
C LYS A 89 -15.16 9.25 10.51
N ILE A 90 -15.55 8.64 9.40
CA ILE A 90 -15.93 9.39 8.18
C ILE A 90 -17.19 10.24 8.45
N ASP A 91 -18.22 9.65 9.04
CA ASP A 91 -19.46 10.40 9.36
C ASP A 91 -19.18 11.57 10.32
N ALA A 92 -18.33 11.34 11.32
CA ALA A 92 -17.93 12.37 12.26
C ALA A 92 -17.16 13.51 11.58
N LEU A 93 -16.18 13.19 10.72
CA LEU A 93 -15.42 14.16 9.94
C LEU A 93 -16.36 15.02 9.07
N PHE A 94 -17.30 14.38 8.36
CA PHE A 94 -18.25 15.08 7.49
C PHE A 94 -19.22 15.98 8.26
N SER A 95 -19.66 15.55 9.44
CA SER A 95 -20.64 16.28 10.25
C SER A 95 -20.05 17.49 10.99
N HIS A 96 -18.78 17.39 11.40
CA HIS A 96 -18.14 18.33 12.32
C HIS A 96 -17.08 19.23 11.68
N LEU A 97 -16.79 19.05 10.37
CA LEU A 97 -15.82 19.89 9.67
C LEU A 97 -16.30 21.35 9.60
N LYS A 98 -15.43 22.26 9.99
CA LYS A 98 -15.65 23.71 9.84
C LYS A 98 -15.29 24.14 8.43
N LEU A 99 -16.08 23.69 7.46
CA LEU A 99 -15.81 23.78 6.02
C LEU A 99 -15.38 25.19 5.58
N LYS A 100 -16.15 26.23 5.91
CA LYS A 100 -15.83 27.61 5.53
C LYS A 100 -14.46 28.07 6.03
N LYS A 101 -14.04 27.63 7.22
CA LYS A 101 -12.71 27.93 7.78
C LYS A 101 -11.60 27.30 6.97
N VAL A 102 -11.77 26.04 6.52
CA VAL A 102 -10.79 25.35 5.70
C VAL A 102 -10.70 25.95 4.31
N GLU A 103 -11.85 26.19 3.68
CA GLU A 103 -11.96 26.82 2.34
C GLU A 103 -11.35 28.21 2.26
N ALA A 104 -11.40 28.97 3.34
CA ALA A 104 -10.81 30.31 3.40
C ALA A 104 -9.27 30.34 3.44
N ARG A 105 -8.61 29.18 3.61
CA ARG A 105 -7.15 29.11 3.65
C ARG A 105 -6.52 29.21 2.26
N MET A 106 -5.48 30.03 2.12
CA MET A 106 -4.68 30.10 0.91
C MET A 106 -4.14 28.72 0.51
N GLY A 107 -3.69 27.92 1.49
CA GLY A 107 -3.20 26.55 1.24
C GLY A 107 -4.24 25.62 0.63
N PHE A 108 -5.53 25.74 1.03
CA PHE A 108 -6.61 25.02 0.39
C PHE A 108 -6.86 25.49 -1.04
N GLN A 109 -6.84 26.78 -1.29
CA GLN A 109 -7.01 27.32 -2.63
C GLN A 109 -5.88 26.88 -3.57
N ASN A 110 -4.62 26.90 -3.11
CA ASN A 110 -3.48 26.37 -3.88
C ASN A 110 -3.64 24.88 -4.17
N PHE A 111 -4.03 24.08 -3.17
CA PHE A 111 -4.30 22.66 -3.34
C PHE A 111 -5.41 22.40 -4.38
N MET A 112 -6.49 23.19 -4.35
CA MET A 112 -7.57 23.08 -5.34
C MET A 112 -7.13 23.53 -6.75
N ASN A 113 -6.23 24.50 -6.88
CA ASN A 113 -5.67 24.90 -8.17
C ASN A 113 -4.79 23.80 -8.79
N GLU A 114 -4.04 23.08 -7.96
CA GLU A 114 -3.11 22.03 -8.39
C GLU A 114 -3.80 20.66 -8.60
N GLN A 115 -4.72 20.31 -7.73
CA GLN A 115 -5.30 18.95 -7.59
C GLN A 115 -6.82 18.92 -7.75
N GLY A 116 -7.48 20.08 -7.94
CA GLY A 116 -8.93 20.22 -7.78
C GLY A 116 -9.75 19.30 -8.68
N GLU A 117 -9.35 19.09 -9.92
CA GLU A 117 -10.07 18.19 -10.84
C GLU A 117 -10.14 16.77 -10.28
N ARG A 118 -8.99 16.23 -9.87
CA ARG A 118 -8.87 14.89 -9.29
C ARG A 118 -9.63 14.76 -7.98
N VAL A 119 -9.48 15.75 -7.09
CA VAL A 119 -10.09 15.68 -5.75
C VAL A 119 -11.60 15.86 -5.81
N VAL A 120 -12.09 16.70 -6.72
CA VAL A 120 -13.53 16.82 -7.01
C VAL A 120 -14.08 15.50 -7.56
N ALA A 121 -13.37 14.82 -8.46
CA ALA A 121 -13.78 13.52 -8.98
C ALA A 121 -13.90 12.47 -7.86
N ALA A 122 -12.92 12.41 -6.95
CA ALA A 122 -12.98 11.54 -5.77
C ALA A 122 -14.20 11.85 -4.87
N GLY A 123 -14.45 13.13 -4.63
CA GLY A 123 -15.65 13.57 -3.87
C GLY A 123 -16.97 13.24 -4.56
N LEU A 124 -17.02 13.33 -5.89
CA LEU A 124 -18.18 12.93 -6.71
C LEU A 124 -18.40 11.42 -6.67
N PHE A 125 -17.31 10.63 -6.74
CA PHE A 125 -17.38 9.18 -6.61
C PHE A 125 -17.91 8.77 -5.24
N TYR A 126 -17.40 9.41 -4.17
CA TYR A 126 -17.93 9.22 -2.81
C TYR A 126 -19.42 9.56 -2.74
N LEU A 127 -19.85 10.68 -3.33
CA LEU A 127 -21.25 11.10 -3.39
C LEU A 127 -22.13 10.08 -4.14
N ALA A 128 -21.70 9.66 -5.32
CA ALA A 128 -22.43 8.69 -6.15
C ALA A 128 -22.50 7.31 -5.46
N SER A 129 -21.38 6.83 -4.89
CA SER A 129 -21.36 5.58 -4.11
C SER A 129 -22.30 5.63 -2.90
N SER A 130 -22.40 6.77 -2.24
CA SER A 130 -23.35 6.95 -1.12
C SER A 130 -24.82 6.94 -1.54
N ARG A 131 -25.12 7.27 -2.80
CA ARG A 131 -26.49 7.29 -3.36
C ARG A 131 -26.90 5.96 -3.97
N TYR A 132 -25.98 5.31 -4.69
CA TYR A 132 -26.29 4.17 -5.56
C TYR A 132 -25.64 2.86 -5.10
N GLY A 133 -24.79 2.90 -4.07
CA GLY A 133 -24.00 1.75 -3.63
C GLY A 133 -22.85 1.41 -4.57
N PRO A 134 -22.51 0.12 -4.75
CA PRO A 134 -21.44 -0.32 -5.65
C PRO A 134 -21.64 0.15 -7.09
N PHE A 135 -20.55 0.43 -7.81
CA PHE A 135 -20.57 0.99 -9.17
C PHE A 135 -21.46 0.21 -10.13
N ARG A 136 -21.51 -1.11 -10.04
CA ARG A 136 -22.40 -1.96 -10.87
C ARG A 136 -23.88 -1.58 -10.77
N ASN A 137 -24.32 -1.02 -9.64
CA ASN A 137 -25.71 -0.64 -9.39
C ASN A 137 -26.05 0.78 -9.85
N TRP A 138 -25.05 1.55 -10.31
CA TRP A 138 -25.32 2.93 -10.71
C TRP A 138 -26.14 3.00 -11.99
N PRO A 139 -27.01 4.02 -12.17
CA PRO A 139 -27.69 4.28 -13.43
C PRO A 139 -26.67 4.39 -14.59
N LEU A 140 -27.01 3.82 -15.75
CA LEU A 140 -26.09 3.76 -16.88
C LEU A 140 -25.66 5.13 -17.39
N GLU A 141 -26.57 6.11 -17.34
CA GLU A 141 -26.29 7.51 -17.65
C GLU A 141 -25.25 8.13 -16.70
N VAL A 142 -25.29 7.79 -15.41
CA VAL A 142 -24.28 8.24 -14.44
C VAL A 142 -22.93 7.58 -14.68
N LYS A 143 -22.93 6.28 -15.02
CA LYS A 143 -21.69 5.55 -15.36
C LYS A 143 -21.03 6.15 -16.60
N LYS A 144 -21.81 6.44 -17.66
CA LYS A 144 -21.31 6.85 -18.98
C LYS A 144 -20.96 8.31 -19.11
N ASP A 145 -21.55 9.18 -18.28
CA ASP A 145 -21.37 10.61 -18.39
C ASP A 145 -20.91 11.24 -17.07
N PHE A 146 -19.62 11.04 -16.78
CA PHE A 146 -18.94 11.66 -15.65
C PHE A 146 -19.09 13.18 -15.65
N TYR A 147 -18.96 13.83 -16.82
CA TYR A 147 -18.95 15.28 -16.91
C TYR A 147 -20.31 15.90 -16.63
N SER A 148 -21.40 15.29 -17.08
CA SER A 148 -22.76 15.74 -16.71
C SER A 148 -23.01 15.60 -15.21
N PHE A 149 -22.62 14.47 -14.60
CA PHE A 149 -22.75 14.29 -13.15
C PHE A 149 -21.88 15.31 -12.39
N ARG A 150 -20.66 15.54 -12.85
CA ARG A 150 -19.75 16.56 -12.27
C ARG A 150 -20.38 17.96 -12.34
N ASN A 151 -20.89 18.37 -13.49
CA ASN A 151 -21.49 19.70 -13.66
C ASN A 151 -22.70 19.91 -12.75
N ALA A 152 -23.50 18.86 -12.52
CA ALA A 152 -24.67 18.91 -11.64
C ALA A 152 -24.30 18.91 -10.14
N HIS A 153 -23.15 18.34 -9.75
CA HIS A 153 -22.88 18.03 -8.34
C HIS A 153 -21.53 18.52 -7.79
N LYS A 154 -20.66 19.15 -8.58
CA LYS A 154 -19.33 19.62 -8.12
C LYS A 154 -19.40 20.57 -6.92
N ASP A 155 -20.50 21.31 -6.78
CA ASP A 155 -20.74 22.26 -5.70
C ASP A 155 -21.56 21.67 -4.53
N ASP A 156 -21.91 20.37 -4.60
CA ASP A 156 -22.58 19.67 -3.50
C ASP A 156 -21.74 19.79 -2.22
N ARG A 157 -22.41 20.08 -1.10
CA ARG A 157 -21.73 20.26 0.19
C ARG A 157 -20.86 19.05 0.57
N ARG A 158 -21.26 17.82 0.23
CA ARG A 158 -20.49 16.61 0.54
C ARG A 158 -19.23 16.53 -0.30
N VAL A 159 -19.27 16.89 -1.58
CA VAL A 159 -18.09 16.99 -2.45
C VAL A 159 -17.11 18.02 -1.91
N ARG A 160 -17.58 19.20 -1.53
CA ARG A 160 -16.74 20.25 -0.94
C ARG A 160 -16.10 19.82 0.39
N ILE A 161 -16.84 19.11 1.25
CA ILE A 161 -16.30 18.53 2.48
C ILE A 161 -15.21 17.52 2.15
N TYR A 162 -15.44 16.62 1.19
CA TYR A 162 -14.43 15.64 0.76
C TYR A 162 -13.15 16.33 0.28
N CYS A 163 -13.26 17.38 -0.55
CA CYS A 163 -12.12 18.18 -1.00
C CYS A 163 -11.36 18.81 0.18
N ALA A 164 -12.06 19.37 1.15
CA ALA A 164 -11.46 19.97 2.32
C ALA A 164 -10.77 18.95 3.22
N LEU A 165 -11.36 17.76 3.42
CA LEU A 165 -10.73 16.65 4.15
C LEU A 165 -9.51 16.10 3.42
N SER A 166 -9.55 16.00 2.09
CA SER A 166 -8.40 15.61 1.27
C SER A 166 -7.22 16.59 1.42
N TYR A 167 -7.49 17.90 1.43
CA TYR A 167 -6.48 18.90 1.74
C TYR A 167 -5.88 18.73 3.13
N LEU A 168 -6.71 18.47 4.14
CA LEU A 168 -6.24 18.25 5.51
C LEU A 168 -5.42 16.97 5.63
N PHE A 169 -5.75 15.93 4.85
CA PHE A 169 -4.95 14.72 4.74
C PHE A 169 -3.55 15.03 4.19
N GLU A 170 -3.45 15.71 3.05
CA GLU A 170 -2.16 16.04 2.44
C GLU A 170 -1.32 16.94 3.38
N LYS A 171 -1.96 17.86 4.09
CA LYS A 171 -1.30 18.71 5.10
C LYS A 171 -0.69 17.88 6.24
N GLN A 172 -1.44 16.92 6.79
CA GLN A 172 -0.95 16.05 7.86
C GLN A 172 0.14 15.11 7.33
N TRP A 173 -0.05 14.54 6.15
CA TRP A 173 0.93 13.65 5.53
C TRP A 173 2.26 14.35 5.25
N LYS A 174 2.22 15.55 4.69
CA LYS A 174 3.42 16.38 4.47
C LYS A 174 4.20 16.62 5.77
N ARG A 175 3.49 16.92 6.87
CA ARG A 175 4.11 17.07 8.20
C ARG A 175 4.80 15.78 8.66
N ILE A 176 4.21 14.61 8.41
CA ILE A 176 4.82 13.32 8.75
C ILE A 176 6.10 13.10 7.92
N LEU A 177 6.11 13.43 6.63
CA LEU A 177 7.31 13.34 5.79
C LEU A 177 8.43 14.26 6.29
N GLU A 178 8.11 15.50 6.62
CA GLU A 178 9.06 16.47 7.22
C GLU A 178 9.61 15.95 8.54
N CYS A 179 8.76 15.37 9.37
CA CYS A 179 9.14 14.75 10.64
C CYS A 179 10.07 13.54 10.41
N ALA A 180 9.74 12.66 9.47
CA ALA A 180 10.58 11.51 9.11
C ALA A 180 11.96 11.96 8.63
N GLN A 181 12.02 12.97 7.77
CA GLN A 181 13.28 13.57 7.33
C GLN A 181 14.10 14.13 8.50
N GLY A 182 13.44 14.80 9.44
CA GLY A 182 14.09 15.34 10.65
C GLY A 182 14.69 14.26 11.55
N TYR A 183 14.11 13.05 11.58
CA TYR A 183 14.65 11.88 12.28
C TYR A 183 15.64 11.07 11.43
N GLY A 184 15.89 11.43 10.18
CA GLY A 184 16.73 10.68 9.27
C GLY A 184 16.11 9.32 8.85
N ILE A 185 14.79 9.23 8.87
CA ILE A 185 14.03 8.05 8.43
C ILE A 185 13.48 8.29 7.03
N LYS A 186 13.72 7.39 6.11
CA LYS A 186 13.09 7.39 4.78
C LYS A 186 11.81 6.57 4.82
N ILE A 187 10.68 7.15 4.40
CA ILE A 187 9.43 6.42 4.25
C ILE A 187 9.43 5.74 2.88
N VAL A 188 9.27 4.42 2.88
CA VAL A 188 9.05 3.61 1.67
C VAL A 188 7.55 3.43 1.51
N GLY A 189 6.99 4.08 0.48
CA GLY A 189 5.59 3.90 0.11
C GLY A 189 5.38 2.68 -0.77
N ASP A 190 4.13 2.42 -1.08
CA ASP A 190 3.72 1.28 -1.87
C ASP A 190 2.71 1.71 -2.94
N LEU A 191 2.96 1.35 -4.19
CA LEU A 191 2.12 1.69 -5.33
C LEU A 191 1.35 0.45 -5.77
N PRO A 192 0.05 0.31 -5.43
CA PRO A 192 -0.76 -0.80 -5.90
C PRO A 192 -0.76 -0.86 -7.43
N TYR A 193 -0.77 -2.04 -8.02
CA TYR A 193 -0.83 -2.16 -9.47
C TYR A 193 -2.21 -1.76 -10.00
N TYR A 194 -3.27 -2.37 -9.47
CA TYR A 194 -4.65 -2.17 -9.91
C TYR A 194 -5.46 -1.24 -9.00
N PRO A 195 -6.45 -0.50 -9.55
CA PRO A 195 -7.53 0.04 -8.73
C PRO A 195 -8.52 -1.06 -8.34
N GLY A 196 -9.36 -0.76 -7.37
CA GLY A 196 -10.52 -1.61 -7.06
C GLY A 196 -11.53 -1.69 -8.20
N ILE A 197 -12.39 -2.72 -8.15
CA ILE A 197 -13.48 -2.90 -9.13
C ILE A 197 -14.42 -1.69 -9.16
N ASP A 198 -14.67 -1.09 -8.00
CA ASP A 198 -15.43 0.15 -7.82
C ASP A 198 -14.43 1.28 -7.59
N SER A 199 -14.05 2.00 -8.65
CA SER A 199 -13.01 3.04 -8.57
C SER A 199 -13.29 4.29 -9.40
N VAL A 200 -12.72 5.39 -8.93
CA VAL A 200 -12.74 6.70 -9.61
C VAL A 200 -12.13 6.59 -10.99
N GLU A 201 -11.02 5.85 -11.10
CA GLU A 201 -10.28 5.67 -12.35
C GLU A 201 -11.15 5.02 -13.42
N ARG A 202 -11.89 3.96 -13.06
CA ARG A 202 -12.80 3.28 -13.99
C ARG A 202 -13.95 4.19 -14.44
N TRP A 203 -14.42 5.06 -13.55
CA TRP A 203 -15.50 6.00 -13.87
C TRP A 203 -15.04 7.18 -14.72
N MET A 204 -13.89 7.76 -14.40
CA MET A 204 -13.36 8.92 -15.13
C MET A 204 -12.75 8.55 -16.49
N HIS A 205 -12.11 7.38 -16.54
CA HIS A 205 -11.27 6.93 -17.65
C HIS A 205 -11.60 5.49 -18.04
N PRO A 206 -12.86 5.20 -18.43
CA PRO A 206 -13.26 3.85 -18.81
C PRO A 206 -12.44 3.28 -19.98
N GLU A 207 -11.92 4.14 -20.86
CA GLU A 207 -11.03 3.80 -21.97
C GLU A 207 -9.71 3.16 -21.53
N HIS A 208 -9.27 3.37 -20.30
CA HIS A 208 -8.04 2.80 -19.74
C HIS A 208 -8.22 1.31 -19.32
N PHE A 209 -9.44 0.76 -19.41
CA PHE A 209 -9.75 -0.58 -18.97
C PHE A 209 -10.45 -1.38 -20.07
N LEU A 210 -10.37 -2.72 -19.97
CA LEU A 210 -11.10 -3.61 -20.86
C LEU A 210 -12.53 -3.83 -20.35
N LEU A 211 -13.46 -3.00 -20.83
CA LEU A 211 -14.86 -2.96 -20.40
C LEU A 211 -15.80 -3.28 -21.56
N ASP A 212 -17.01 -3.78 -21.22
CA ASP A 212 -18.13 -3.92 -22.15
C ASP A 212 -18.93 -2.60 -22.28
N GLU A 213 -19.98 -2.60 -23.09
CA GLU A 213 -20.84 -1.43 -23.33
C GLU A 213 -21.62 -0.96 -22.09
N THR A 214 -21.70 -1.77 -21.05
CA THR A 214 -22.28 -1.43 -19.73
C THR A 214 -21.23 -0.93 -18.74
N LEU A 215 -20.00 -0.78 -19.21
CA LEU A 215 -18.80 -0.43 -18.43
C LEU A 215 -18.44 -1.47 -17.36
N GLU A 216 -18.87 -2.74 -17.54
CA GLU A 216 -18.40 -3.83 -16.70
C GLU A 216 -17.12 -4.47 -17.28
N PRO A 217 -16.17 -4.93 -16.46
CA PRO A 217 -14.94 -5.55 -16.95
C PRO A 217 -15.25 -6.80 -17.80
N THR A 218 -14.59 -6.92 -18.96
CA THR A 218 -14.62 -8.16 -19.76
C THR A 218 -13.66 -9.19 -19.22
N TYR A 219 -12.55 -8.71 -18.62
CA TYR A 219 -11.56 -9.50 -17.90
C TYR A 219 -11.31 -8.90 -16.52
N VAL A 220 -10.94 -9.74 -15.59
CA VAL A 220 -10.50 -9.36 -14.24
C VAL A 220 -9.10 -9.88 -13.95
N SER A 221 -8.43 -9.24 -13.00
CA SER A 221 -7.07 -9.56 -12.61
C SER A 221 -6.99 -10.78 -11.69
N GLY A 222 -5.85 -11.42 -11.74
CA GLY A 222 -5.48 -12.52 -10.86
C GLY A 222 -4.15 -13.12 -11.28
N VAL A 223 -3.85 -14.32 -10.80
CA VAL A 223 -2.68 -15.11 -11.17
C VAL A 223 -3.06 -16.59 -11.29
N PRO A 224 -2.37 -17.37 -12.15
CA PRO A 224 -2.55 -18.82 -12.20
C PRO A 224 -2.12 -19.47 -10.89
N GLY A 225 -2.35 -20.77 -10.76
CA GLY A 225 -1.84 -21.55 -9.63
C GLY A 225 -0.32 -21.43 -9.51
N ASP A 226 0.13 -21.18 -8.29
CA ASP A 226 1.54 -21.02 -7.92
C ASP A 226 1.80 -21.65 -6.54
N GLY A 227 2.99 -21.41 -5.97
CA GLY A 227 3.35 -21.90 -4.63
C GLY A 227 2.53 -21.30 -3.47
N PHE A 228 1.69 -20.29 -3.72
CA PHE A 228 0.78 -19.68 -2.73
C PHE A 228 -0.62 -20.27 -2.79
N SER A 229 -1.08 -20.70 -3.97
CA SER A 229 -2.40 -21.26 -4.21
C SER A 229 -2.39 -22.16 -5.43
N ASP A 230 -2.67 -23.46 -5.26
CA ASP A 230 -2.75 -24.44 -6.36
C ASP A 230 -3.84 -24.07 -7.39
N GLU A 231 -4.92 -23.42 -6.96
CA GLU A 231 -6.03 -22.98 -7.83
C GLU A 231 -5.80 -21.60 -8.45
N GLY A 232 -4.72 -20.90 -8.08
CA GLY A 232 -4.49 -19.50 -8.42
C GLY A 232 -5.27 -18.53 -7.55
N GLN A 233 -5.17 -17.25 -7.88
CA GLN A 233 -5.84 -16.17 -7.15
C GLN A 233 -6.69 -15.33 -8.10
N LEU A 234 -7.90 -15.00 -7.67
CA LEU A 234 -8.80 -14.05 -8.33
C LEU A 234 -8.81 -12.75 -7.52
N TRP A 235 -8.18 -11.69 -8.03
CA TRP A 235 -8.15 -10.40 -7.35
C TRP A 235 -9.34 -9.51 -7.70
N ASN A 236 -10.01 -9.81 -8.81
CA ASN A 236 -11.24 -9.17 -9.25
C ASN A 236 -11.13 -7.65 -9.54
N SER A 237 -9.94 -7.14 -9.78
CA SER A 237 -9.74 -5.75 -10.24
C SER A 237 -9.94 -5.66 -11.76
N PRO A 238 -10.35 -4.49 -12.30
CA PRO A 238 -10.47 -4.31 -13.74
C PRO A 238 -9.09 -4.33 -14.40
N VAL A 239 -8.98 -4.99 -15.55
CA VAL A 239 -7.72 -5.10 -16.30
C VAL A 239 -7.52 -3.88 -17.19
N TYR A 240 -6.28 -3.38 -17.25
CA TYR A 240 -5.92 -2.23 -18.06
C TYR A 240 -5.94 -2.52 -19.56
N ASN A 241 -6.40 -1.55 -20.35
CA ASN A 241 -6.27 -1.51 -21.80
C ASN A 241 -4.90 -0.88 -22.17
N TRP A 242 -3.86 -1.69 -22.17
CA TRP A 242 -2.50 -1.22 -22.44
C TRP A 242 -2.31 -0.60 -23.82
N LYS A 243 -3.15 -0.98 -24.81
CA LYS A 243 -3.15 -0.36 -26.13
C LYS A 243 -3.62 1.10 -26.07
N ALA A 244 -4.67 1.37 -25.32
CA ALA A 244 -5.15 2.75 -25.14
C ALA A 244 -4.16 3.58 -24.31
N LEU A 245 -3.62 3.01 -23.24
CA LEU A 245 -2.62 3.68 -22.39
C LEU A 245 -1.32 4.00 -23.14
N ALA A 246 -0.87 3.13 -24.04
CA ALA A 246 0.32 3.40 -24.85
C ALA A 246 0.07 4.48 -25.91
N ALA A 247 -1.17 4.65 -26.39
CA ALA A 247 -1.52 5.64 -27.41
C ALA A 247 -1.40 7.09 -26.89
N ASP A 248 -1.52 7.32 -25.56
CA ASP A 248 -1.30 8.63 -24.92
C ASP A 248 0.04 8.71 -24.16
N ASP A 249 1.00 7.89 -24.53
CA ASP A 249 2.33 7.83 -23.91
C ASP A 249 2.26 7.52 -22.40
N PHE A 250 1.32 6.69 -22.00
CA PHE A 250 1.10 6.26 -20.61
C PHE A 250 0.84 7.42 -19.63
N ALA A 251 0.27 8.53 -20.07
CA ALA A 251 0.11 9.75 -19.28
C ALA A 251 -0.53 9.50 -17.91
N TYR A 252 -1.54 8.63 -17.84
CA TYR A 252 -2.16 8.22 -16.59
C TYR A 252 -1.16 7.57 -15.60
N PHE A 253 -0.41 6.56 -16.07
CA PHE A 253 0.56 5.86 -15.20
C PHE A 253 1.73 6.74 -14.81
N ARG A 254 2.25 7.54 -15.76
CA ARG A 254 3.36 8.45 -15.48
C ARG A 254 2.98 9.48 -14.43
N LYS A 255 1.82 10.10 -14.56
CA LYS A 255 1.31 11.04 -13.56
C LYS A 255 1.13 10.36 -12.19
N ARG A 256 0.65 9.12 -12.16
CA ARG A 256 0.47 8.34 -10.93
C ARG A 256 1.81 8.03 -10.26
N ILE A 257 2.83 7.62 -11.02
CA ILE A 257 4.18 7.37 -10.52
C ILE A 257 4.81 8.65 -9.97
N ASP A 258 4.75 9.76 -10.72
CA ASP A 258 5.29 11.06 -10.28
C ASP A 258 4.62 11.54 -9.00
N ASN A 259 3.30 11.41 -8.88
CA ASN A 259 2.57 11.73 -7.66
C ASN A 259 3.03 10.87 -6.47
N ALA A 260 3.28 9.58 -6.69
CA ALA A 260 3.78 8.69 -5.64
C ALA A 260 5.23 9.04 -5.24
N LEU A 261 6.11 9.35 -6.19
CA LEU A 261 7.47 9.81 -5.93
C LEU A 261 7.54 11.16 -5.19
N ASN A 262 6.51 12.00 -5.32
CA ASN A 262 6.36 13.22 -4.54
C ASN A 262 5.77 12.96 -3.13
N ARG A 263 5.09 11.84 -2.96
CA ARG A 263 4.41 11.46 -1.71
C ARG A 263 5.29 10.62 -0.79
N TYR A 264 6.38 9.99 -1.29
CA TYR A 264 7.24 9.10 -0.53
C TYR A 264 8.73 9.35 -0.83
N HIS A 265 9.61 8.95 0.09
CA HIS A 265 11.06 9.03 -0.13
C HIS A 265 11.57 7.93 -1.05
N CYS A 266 10.98 6.74 -0.96
CA CYS A 266 11.21 5.59 -1.84
C CYS A 266 9.86 4.95 -2.16
N LEU A 267 9.79 4.19 -3.25
CA LEU A 267 8.54 3.65 -3.77
C LEU A 267 8.69 2.16 -4.11
N ARG A 268 7.92 1.31 -3.45
CA ARG A 268 7.74 -0.08 -3.85
C ARG A 268 6.72 -0.15 -4.97
N LEU A 269 7.10 -0.77 -6.08
CA LEU A 269 6.18 -1.12 -7.16
C LEU A 269 5.59 -2.51 -6.88
N ASP A 270 4.33 -2.53 -6.52
CA ASP A 270 3.56 -3.74 -6.29
C ASP A 270 3.38 -4.53 -7.58
N HIS A 271 3.40 -5.87 -7.49
CA HIS A 271 3.19 -6.79 -8.59
C HIS A 271 3.99 -6.44 -9.86
N PHE A 272 5.33 -6.28 -9.74
CA PHE A 272 6.16 -5.80 -10.86
C PHE A 272 6.12 -6.71 -12.08
N ARG A 273 5.81 -8.00 -11.91
CA ARG A 273 5.51 -8.95 -12.99
C ARG A 273 4.43 -8.40 -13.94
N GLY A 274 3.42 -7.73 -13.42
CA GLY A 274 2.32 -7.16 -14.18
C GLY A 274 2.74 -6.10 -15.21
N TYR A 275 3.95 -5.54 -15.09
CA TYR A 275 4.49 -4.59 -16.07
C TYR A 275 5.28 -5.26 -17.20
N GLU A 276 5.55 -6.56 -17.10
CA GLU A 276 6.09 -7.37 -18.20
C GLU A 276 4.96 -8.10 -18.94
N LYS A 277 4.12 -8.81 -18.18
CA LYS A 277 2.88 -9.41 -18.68
C LYS A 277 1.84 -9.55 -17.58
N ILE A 278 0.59 -9.49 -17.97
CA ILE A 278 -0.57 -9.44 -17.08
C ILE A 278 -1.45 -10.66 -17.31
N PHE A 279 -2.01 -11.23 -16.24
CA PHE A 279 -2.88 -12.38 -16.34
C PHE A 279 -4.35 -11.95 -16.43
N HIS A 280 -4.99 -12.22 -17.54
CA HIS A 280 -6.38 -11.92 -17.82
C HIS A 280 -7.26 -13.14 -17.51
N ILE A 281 -8.24 -12.98 -16.63
CA ILE A 281 -9.24 -14.01 -16.33
C ILE A 281 -10.58 -13.50 -16.90
N PRO A 282 -11.26 -14.25 -17.80
CA PRO A 282 -12.57 -13.84 -18.27
C PRO A 282 -13.53 -13.64 -17.10
N ARG A 283 -14.33 -12.57 -17.11
CA ARG A 283 -15.25 -12.26 -16.00
C ARG A 283 -16.19 -13.43 -15.71
N GLY A 284 -16.23 -13.84 -14.45
CA GLY A 284 -17.07 -14.95 -13.98
C GLY A 284 -16.41 -16.32 -14.06
N GLU A 285 -15.21 -16.41 -14.65
CA GLU A 285 -14.45 -17.66 -14.75
C GLU A 285 -13.44 -17.81 -13.60
N LYS A 286 -12.90 -19.04 -13.47
CA LYS A 286 -11.81 -19.34 -12.54
C LYS A 286 -10.44 -18.97 -13.14
N PRO A 287 -9.39 -18.81 -12.31
CA PRO A 287 -8.04 -18.53 -12.79
C PRO A 287 -7.53 -19.52 -13.86
N ALA A 288 -7.94 -20.77 -13.82
CA ALA A 288 -7.57 -21.79 -14.82
C ALA A 288 -8.00 -21.43 -16.26
N ALA A 289 -9.00 -20.57 -16.45
CA ALA A 289 -9.44 -20.08 -17.78
C ALA A 289 -8.68 -18.84 -18.25
N GLY A 290 -7.73 -18.34 -17.43
CA GLY A 290 -6.97 -17.14 -17.76
C GLY A 290 -5.81 -17.37 -18.71
N HIS A 291 -5.27 -16.26 -19.22
CA HIS A 291 -4.10 -16.25 -20.11
C HIS A 291 -3.22 -15.02 -19.86
N TRP A 292 -1.97 -15.09 -20.27
CA TRP A 292 -1.02 -14.00 -20.17
C TRP A 292 -1.04 -13.10 -21.40
N GLU A 293 -1.02 -11.77 -21.16
CA GLU A 293 -0.89 -10.73 -22.19
C GLU A 293 0.34 -9.88 -21.91
N ALA A 294 1.12 -9.58 -22.95
CA ALA A 294 2.31 -8.75 -22.84
C ALA A 294 1.97 -7.29 -22.53
N VAL A 295 2.82 -6.64 -21.75
CA VAL A 295 2.67 -5.25 -21.34
C VAL A 295 3.89 -4.43 -21.76
N PRO A 296 3.73 -3.21 -22.31
CA PRO A 296 4.84 -2.37 -22.75
C PRO A 296 5.54 -1.63 -21.59
N GLY A 297 5.84 -2.33 -20.48
CA GLY A 297 6.37 -1.73 -19.25
C GLY A 297 7.74 -1.08 -19.41
N GLU A 298 8.59 -1.56 -20.34
CA GLU A 298 9.88 -0.91 -20.61
C GLU A 298 9.69 0.53 -21.15
N ALA A 299 8.72 0.72 -22.04
CA ALA A 299 8.38 2.04 -22.56
C ALA A 299 7.75 2.94 -21.48
N LEU A 300 6.87 2.37 -20.65
CA LEU A 300 6.29 3.09 -19.51
C LEU A 300 7.38 3.64 -18.58
N PHE A 301 8.32 2.79 -18.16
CA PHE A 301 9.33 3.15 -17.15
C PHE A 301 10.59 3.81 -17.72
N ALA A 302 10.67 4.08 -19.03
CA ALA A 302 11.84 4.69 -19.64
C ALA A 302 12.34 5.97 -18.93
N PRO A 303 11.46 6.89 -18.43
CA PRO A 303 11.92 8.10 -17.73
C PRO A 303 12.67 7.84 -16.41
N TRP A 304 12.36 6.74 -15.72
CA TRP A 304 12.90 6.46 -14.37
C TRP A 304 13.86 5.27 -14.33
N LYS A 305 14.30 4.74 -15.44
CA LYS A 305 15.05 3.49 -15.55
C LYS A 305 16.23 3.36 -14.57
N LYS A 306 16.84 4.48 -14.16
CA LYS A 306 17.96 4.55 -13.22
C LYS A 306 17.63 5.28 -11.91
N ASP A 307 16.36 5.58 -11.64
CA ASP A 307 15.99 6.29 -10.42
C ASP A 307 16.16 5.36 -9.20
N PRO A 308 17.02 5.72 -8.22
CA PRO A 308 17.34 4.86 -7.08
C PRO A 308 16.22 4.79 -6.03
N ARG A 309 15.13 5.54 -6.22
CA ARG A 309 14.01 5.56 -5.27
C ARG A 309 13.09 4.35 -5.40
N PHE A 310 13.18 3.59 -6.49
CA PHE A 310 12.34 2.42 -6.70
C PHE A 310 12.91 1.16 -6.06
N LEU A 311 12.01 0.33 -5.57
CA LEU A 311 12.21 -1.08 -5.32
C LEU A 311 11.02 -1.84 -5.90
N ILE A 312 11.24 -3.09 -6.31
CA ILE A 312 10.22 -3.86 -7.03
C ILE A 312 9.83 -5.11 -6.26
N GLU A 313 8.54 -5.42 -6.30
CA GLU A 313 8.08 -6.73 -5.85
C GLU A 313 8.22 -7.73 -7.01
N ASP A 314 9.19 -8.62 -6.87
CA ASP A 314 9.49 -9.70 -7.79
C ASP A 314 9.30 -11.07 -7.10
N LEU A 315 8.07 -11.30 -6.64
CA LEU A 315 7.67 -12.52 -5.94
C LEU A 315 6.70 -13.36 -6.81
N GLY A 316 6.50 -14.63 -6.44
CA GLY A 316 5.60 -15.55 -7.11
C GLY A 316 6.23 -16.28 -8.31
N PHE A 317 5.43 -16.59 -9.32
CA PHE A 317 5.89 -17.31 -10.51
C PHE A 317 6.69 -16.39 -11.43
N LEU A 318 8.00 -16.58 -11.49
CA LEU A 318 8.94 -15.79 -12.29
C LEU A 318 9.69 -16.70 -13.26
N ASP A 319 9.73 -16.30 -14.55
CA ASP A 319 10.44 -17.00 -15.61
C ASP A 319 11.64 -16.20 -16.14
N GLU A 320 12.40 -16.78 -17.07
CA GLU A 320 13.56 -16.14 -17.68
C GLU A 320 13.22 -14.85 -18.44
N GLU A 321 11.99 -14.75 -18.97
CA GLU A 321 11.53 -13.57 -19.68
C GLU A 321 11.33 -12.40 -18.73
N PHE A 322 10.71 -12.66 -17.59
CA PHE A 322 10.60 -11.67 -16.52
C PHE A 322 11.96 -11.20 -16.02
N TYR A 323 12.91 -12.09 -15.78
CA TYR A 323 14.25 -11.69 -15.31
C TYR A 323 14.97 -10.82 -16.34
N ARG A 324 14.86 -11.13 -17.64
CA ARG A 324 15.39 -10.27 -18.70
C ARG A 324 14.73 -8.90 -18.75
N PHE A 325 13.42 -8.82 -18.47
CA PHE A 325 12.72 -7.56 -18.35
C PHE A 325 13.19 -6.77 -17.12
N ARG A 326 13.22 -7.39 -15.95
CA ARG A 326 13.65 -6.79 -14.69
C ARG A 326 15.07 -6.23 -14.77
N ASP A 327 15.99 -6.98 -15.36
CA ASP A 327 17.41 -6.62 -15.42
C ASP A 327 17.70 -5.41 -16.33
N LYS A 328 16.68 -4.89 -17.05
CA LYS A 328 16.76 -3.62 -17.77
C LYS A 328 16.71 -2.41 -16.83
N PHE A 329 16.33 -2.60 -15.57
CA PHE A 329 16.23 -1.58 -14.55
C PHE A 329 17.29 -1.80 -13.46
N SER A 330 17.76 -0.69 -12.85
CA SER A 330 18.73 -0.77 -11.74
C SER A 330 18.05 -0.88 -10.38
N TRP A 331 16.82 -1.36 -10.33
CA TRP A 331 16.00 -1.39 -9.13
C TRP A 331 16.19 -2.69 -8.35
N PRO A 332 16.31 -2.61 -7.00
CA PRO A 332 16.44 -3.80 -6.19
C PRO A 332 15.11 -4.58 -6.16
N GLY A 333 15.20 -5.90 -6.24
CA GLY A 333 14.12 -6.82 -5.95
C GLY A 333 14.03 -7.17 -4.47
N MET A 334 13.13 -8.08 -4.13
CA MET A 334 12.85 -8.55 -2.77
C MET A 334 13.27 -10.00 -2.60
N GLY A 335 14.08 -10.29 -1.57
CA GLY A 335 14.28 -11.64 -1.06
C GLY A 335 13.53 -11.79 0.27
N VAL A 336 12.59 -12.72 0.34
CA VAL A 336 11.71 -12.85 1.52
C VAL A 336 11.94 -14.19 2.23
N MET A 337 12.53 -14.12 3.43
CA MET A 337 12.89 -15.29 4.25
C MET A 337 11.71 -16.25 4.44
N ALA A 338 10.56 -15.72 4.81
CA ALA A 338 9.37 -16.52 5.10
C ALA A 338 8.79 -17.25 3.87
N LEU A 339 9.18 -16.87 2.65
CA LEU A 339 8.76 -17.50 1.40
C LEU A 339 9.82 -18.41 0.82
N GLU A 340 11.07 -17.97 0.81
CA GLU A 340 12.17 -18.65 0.12
C GLU A 340 12.92 -19.63 1.04
N GLY A 341 12.78 -19.49 2.34
CA GLY A 341 13.52 -20.26 3.33
C GLY A 341 15.00 -19.84 3.42
N PRO A 342 15.90 -20.76 3.85
CA PRO A 342 17.30 -20.42 4.17
C PRO A 342 18.19 -20.10 2.96
N ARG A 343 17.75 -20.42 1.76
CA ARG A 343 18.50 -20.18 0.53
C ARG A 343 17.63 -19.33 -0.41
N PRO A 344 17.71 -18.00 -0.29
CA PRO A 344 17.03 -17.11 -1.23
C PRO A 344 17.53 -17.40 -2.65
N SER A 345 16.71 -17.12 -3.63
CA SER A 345 17.01 -17.35 -5.04
C SER A 345 18.39 -16.76 -5.38
N SER A 346 19.16 -17.46 -6.20
CA SER A 346 20.51 -17.03 -6.62
C SER A 346 20.53 -15.74 -7.45
N ARG A 347 19.35 -15.22 -7.81
CA ARG A 347 19.19 -14.00 -8.61
C ARG A 347 18.94 -12.79 -7.72
N ARG A 348 19.99 -12.36 -7.07
CA ARG A 348 20.27 -11.08 -6.41
C ARG A 348 19.03 -10.29 -5.90
N PRO A 349 18.36 -10.65 -4.82
CA PRO A 349 17.68 -9.62 -4.05
C PRO A 349 18.75 -8.68 -3.48
N GLN A 350 18.63 -7.41 -3.70
CA GLN A 350 19.48 -6.40 -3.04
C GLN A 350 18.87 -5.95 -1.71
N ILE A 351 17.58 -6.25 -1.48
CA ILE A 351 16.87 -5.99 -0.24
C ILE A 351 16.34 -7.31 0.31
N TYR A 352 16.70 -7.62 1.56
CA TYR A 352 16.28 -8.82 2.24
C TYR A 352 15.17 -8.50 3.25
N TYR A 353 14.15 -9.34 3.30
CA TYR A 353 13.01 -9.22 4.19
C TYR A 353 12.90 -10.47 5.07
N THR A 354 12.66 -10.29 6.37
CA THR A 354 12.26 -11.41 7.24
C THR A 354 10.89 -11.96 6.83
N GLY A 355 10.02 -11.07 6.41
CA GLY A 355 8.69 -11.32 5.89
C GLY A 355 8.06 -10.02 5.40
N ASN A 356 6.90 -10.12 4.76
CA ASN A 356 6.11 -8.98 4.31
C ASN A 356 4.69 -9.04 4.92
N HIS A 357 3.80 -8.14 4.50
CA HIS A 357 2.42 -8.09 4.99
C HIS A 357 1.60 -9.36 4.68
N ASP A 358 2.03 -10.17 3.71
CA ASP A 358 1.39 -11.41 3.25
C ASP A 358 1.96 -12.66 3.90
N THR A 359 2.96 -12.51 4.75
CA THR A 359 3.61 -13.63 5.46
C THR A 359 3.38 -13.56 6.96
N ASP A 360 3.60 -14.67 7.64
CA ASP A 360 3.65 -14.66 9.10
C ASP A 360 4.92 -13.95 9.58
N PRO A 361 4.89 -13.11 10.63
CA PRO A 361 6.09 -12.65 11.32
C PRO A 361 6.84 -13.83 11.93
N LEU A 362 8.15 -13.65 12.18
CA LEU A 362 9.06 -14.75 12.56
C LEU A 362 8.56 -15.65 13.70
N PRO A 363 7.98 -15.14 14.81
CA PRO A 363 7.49 -16.02 15.86
C PRO A 363 6.37 -16.97 15.40
N LEU A 364 5.49 -16.49 14.51
CA LEU A 364 4.43 -17.31 13.92
C LEU A 364 4.98 -18.24 12.84
N TYR A 365 5.94 -17.78 12.05
CA TYR A 365 6.64 -18.57 11.03
C TYR A 365 7.35 -19.77 11.69
N VAL A 366 8.13 -19.56 12.74
CA VAL A 366 8.80 -20.63 13.50
C VAL A 366 7.80 -21.63 14.10
N LYS A 367 6.70 -21.11 14.67
CA LYS A 367 5.65 -21.96 15.27
C LYS A 367 4.96 -22.88 14.27
N LYS A 368 4.76 -22.41 13.02
CA LYS A 368 4.04 -23.14 11.97
C LYS A 368 4.96 -23.92 11.02
N MET A 369 6.28 -23.76 11.18
CA MET A 369 7.28 -24.34 10.29
C MET A 369 7.19 -25.86 10.30
N ASP A 370 7.10 -26.47 9.12
CA ASP A 370 7.18 -27.92 8.96
C ASP A 370 8.60 -28.43 9.23
N GLU A 371 8.72 -29.74 9.46
CA GLU A 371 10.00 -30.34 9.87
C GLU A 371 11.05 -30.31 8.75
N GLU A 372 10.66 -30.35 7.46
CA GLU A 372 11.60 -30.26 6.35
C GLU A 372 12.21 -28.86 6.27
N THR A 373 11.40 -27.83 6.33
CA THR A 373 11.84 -26.42 6.36
C THR A 373 12.72 -26.18 7.59
N ARG A 374 12.34 -26.72 8.75
CA ARG A 374 13.12 -26.63 9.99
C ARG A 374 14.49 -27.31 9.87
N ARG A 375 14.56 -28.48 9.22
CA ARG A 375 15.82 -29.20 8.95
C ARG A 375 16.73 -28.37 8.05
N ARG A 376 16.20 -27.79 6.96
CA ARG A 376 16.97 -26.92 6.05
C ARG A 376 17.55 -25.72 6.78
N TRP A 377 16.78 -25.11 7.69
CA TRP A 377 17.28 -24.01 8.52
C TRP A 377 18.39 -24.45 9.46
N ARG A 378 18.28 -25.61 10.14
CA ARG A 378 19.33 -26.17 11.00
C ARG A 378 20.63 -26.40 10.21
N GLU A 379 20.53 -26.94 9.01
CA GLU A 379 21.69 -27.18 8.14
C GLU A 379 22.44 -25.88 7.79
N VAL A 380 21.74 -24.80 7.56
CA VAL A 380 22.35 -23.51 7.17
C VAL A 380 22.87 -22.74 8.38
N MET A 381 22.14 -22.72 9.48
CA MET A 381 22.54 -21.96 10.67
C MET A 381 23.49 -22.75 11.61
N GLY A 382 23.55 -24.05 11.46
CA GLY A 382 24.37 -24.91 12.34
C GLY A 382 23.85 -25.02 13.79
N GLY A 383 22.57 -24.66 14.04
CA GLY A 383 22.03 -24.58 15.38
C GLY A 383 20.52 -24.71 15.46
N GLU A 384 19.95 -24.34 16.60
CA GLU A 384 18.51 -24.38 16.87
C GLU A 384 17.75 -23.34 16.02
N VAL A 385 16.55 -23.72 15.53
CA VAL A 385 15.67 -22.84 14.77
C VAL A 385 14.64 -22.24 15.71
N ASN A 386 14.91 -21.00 16.09
CA ASN A 386 14.01 -20.16 16.89
C ASN A 386 14.00 -18.72 16.33
N THR A 387 13.14 -17.88 16.88
CA THR A 387 12.99 -16.48 16.41
C THR A 387 14.28 -15.68 16.55
N GLU A 388 15.01 -15.83 17.65
CA GLU A 388 16.24 -15.07 17.92
C GLU A 388 17.33 -15.42 16.92
N ASN A 389 17.53 -16.72 16.65
CA ASN A 389 18.54 -17.20 15.69
C ASN A 389 18.19 -16.81 14.25
N LEU A 390 16.89 -16.74 13.89
CA LEU A 390 16.48 -16.24 12.58
C LEU A 390 16.63 -14.72 12.46
N LEU A 391 16.39 -13.97 13.54
CA LEU A 391 16.70 -12.53 13.57
C LEU A 391 18.20 -12.30 13.42
N ASP A 392 19.03 -13.04 14.15
CA ASP A 392 20.48 -12.97 14.06
C ASP A 392 20.96 -13.32 12.64
N TYR A 393 20.43 -14.38 12.05
CA TYR A 393 20.70 -14.73 10.65
C TYR A 393 20.35 -13.58 9.70
N ALA A 394 19.18 -12.95 9.86
CA ALA A 394 18.77 -11.82 9.01
C ALA A 394 19.67 -10.60 9.21
N VAL A 395 20.06 -10.30 10.45
CA VAL A 395 20.98 -9.20 10.78
C VAL A 395 22.37 -9.41 10.18
N HIS A 396 22.87 -10.64 10.07
CA HIS A 396 24.18 -10.99 9.53
C HIS A 396 24.20 -11.24 8.00
N ARG A 397 23.10 -10.97 7.29
CA ARG A 397 23.06 -11.05 5.83
C ARG A 397 24.02 -10.02 5.20
N GLN A 398 24.56 -10.37 4.05
CA GLN A 398 25.52 -9.51 3.31
C GLN A 398 24.82 -8.46 2.45
N GLU A 399 23.51 -8.51 2.34
CA GLU A 399 22.72 -7.52 1.63
C GLU A 399 22.84 -6.13 2.28
N GLU A 400 22.79 -5.07 1.48
CA GLU A 400 22.98 -3.71 1.95
C GLU A 400 21.86 -3.22 2.86
N THR A 401 20.63 -3.71 2.62
CA THR A 401 19.43 -3.31 3.38
C THR A 401 18.61 -4.53 3.79
N VAL A 402 18.17 -4.58 5.05
CA VAL A 402 17.26 -5.61 5.56
C VAL A 402 16.03 -4.98 6.16
N PHE A 403 14.86 -5.48 5.77
CA PHE A 403 13.58 -5.09 6.34
C PHE A 403 13.04 -6.18 7.28
N PHE A 404 12.56 -5.73 8.43
CA PHE A 404 11.91 -6.55 9.45
C PHE A 404 10.43 -6.20 9.53
N GLN A 405 9.57 -7.18 9.79
CA GLN A 405 8.23 -6.89 10.28
C GLN A 405 8.30 -6.48 11.75
N HIS A 406 7.51 -5.50 12.19
CA HIS A 406 7.50 -5.14 13.62
C HIS A 406 7.11 -6.35 14.50
N GLY A 407 6.24 -7.22 13.98
CA GLY A 407 5.84 -8.46 14.63
C GLY A 407 6.99 -9.42 14.95
N ASP A 408 8.14 -9.32 14.28
CA ASP A 408 9.30 -10.19 14.52
C ASP A 408 9.91 -9.98 15.92
N PHE A 409 9.70 -8.82 16.50
CA PHE A 409 10.20 -8.41 17.82
C PHE A 409 9.17 -8.58 18.94
N LEU A 410 8.00 -9.19 18.65
CA LEU A 410 6.92 -9.41 19.62
C LEU A 410 6.84 -10.88 20.05
N GLN A 411 6.47 -11.11 21.30
CA GLN A 411 6.19 -12.46 21.79
C GLN A 411 4.91 -13.05 21.15
N THR A 412 3.90 -12.20 20.97
CA THR A 412 2.58 -12.57 20.42
C THR A 412 2.20 -11.68 19.26
N PRO A 413 2.86 -11.85 18.09
CA PRO A 413 2.56 -11.01 16.93
C PRO A 413 1.24 -11.45 16.28
N GLY A 414 0.59 -10.50 15.58
CA GLY A 414 -0.49 -10.79 14.66
C GLY A 414 -0.04 -10.74 13.20
N ARG A 415 -0.83 -11.34 12.32
CA ARG A 415 -0.64 -11.28 10.88
C ARG A 415 -1.46 -10.13 10.29
N ILE A 416 -0.88 -9.41 9.32
CA ILE A 416 -1.53 -8.25 8.66
C ILE A 416 -2.53 -8.74 7.62
N ASN A 417 -2.08 -9.57 6.68
CA ASN A 417 -2.90 -10.11 5.59
C ASN A 417 -2.66 -11.61 5.40
N ARG A 418 -3.72 -12.30 4.95
CA ARG A 418 -3.67 -13.68 4.49
C ARG A 418 -4.21 -13.74 3.07
N PRO A 419 -3.34 -13.85 2.04
CA PRO A 419 -3.76 -13.98 0.65
C PRO A 419 -4.83 -15.06 0.45
N GLY A 420 -5.75 -14.83 -0.49
CA GLY A 420 -6.85 -15.75 -0.76
C GLY A 420 -8.00 -15.72 0.26
N THR A 421 -7.96 -14.83 1.26
CA THR A 421 -9.05 -14.66 2.24
C THR A 421 -9.56 -13.22 2.26
N CYS A 422 -10.85 -13.03 2.63
CA CYS A 422 -11.47 -11.70 2.68
C CYS A 422 -11.72 -11.19 4.11
N ARG A 423 -11.62 -12.03 5.14
CA ARG A 423 -11.98 -11.67 6.51
C ARG A 423 -10.79 -11.75 7.46
N GLY A 424 -10.73 -10.83 8.42
CA GLY A 424 -9.69 -10.79 9.45
C GLY A 424 -8.37 -10.19 8.98
N ASN A 425 -8.28 -9.72 7.72
CA ASN A 425 -7.14 -9.04 7.16
C ASN A 425 -7.16 -7.53 7.48
N TRP A 426 -5.99 -6.89 7.45
CA TRP A 426 -5.82 -5.42 7.53
C TRP A 426 -6.34 -4.79 8.84
N GLN A 427 -6.50 -5.60 9.90
CA GLN A 427 -7.09 -5.18 11.19
C GLN A 427 -6.12 -5.27 12.35
N TRP A 428 -5.01 -5.99 12.18
CA TRP A 428 -4.04 -6.12 13.26
C TRP A 428 -3.40 -4.78 13.61
N MET A 429 -3.34 -4.50 14.89
CA MET A 429 -2.68 -3.32 15.44
C MET A 429 -1.57 -3.73 16.40
N LEU A 430 -0.50 -2.94 16.38
CA LEU A 430 0.60 -3.06 17.30
C LEU A 430 0.12 -2.68 18.73
N PRO A 431 0.39 -3.50 19.74
CA PRO A 431 0.06 -3.16 21.10
C PRO A 431 0.86 -1.92 21.57
N PRO A 432 0.25 -0.99 22.31
CA PRO A 432 0.92 0.27 22.71
C PRO A 432 2.25 0.06 23.44
N GLU A 433 2.35 -0.99 24.23
CA GLU A 433 3.56 -1.37 24.99
C GLU A 433 4.73 -1.83 24.09
N ALA A 434 4.51 -2.07 22.83
CA ALA A 434 5.57 -2.42 21.87
C ALA A 434 6.43 -1.21 21.46
N ILE A 435 5.94 0.01 21.68
CA ILE A 435 6.63 1.26 21.34
C ILE A 435 7.12 1.94 22.62
N ASN A 436 8.28 1.50 23.11
CA ASN A 436 8.92 2.11 24.29
C ASN A 436 10.45 2.07 24.18
N ASP A 437 11.13 2.76 25.09
CA ASP A 437 12.59 2.89 25.08
C ASP A 437 13.32 1.55 25.32
N ASP A 438 12.74 0.63 26.10
CA ASP A 438 13.33 -0.69 26.35
C ASP A 438 13.27 -1.57 25.10
N ALA A 439 12.14 -1.57 24.40
CA ALA A 439 12.00 -2.25 23.11
C ALA A 439 12.98 -1.67 22.08
N ALA A 440 13.07 -0.34 21.98
CA ALA A 440 14.01 0.33 21.09
C ALA A 440 15.47 -0.05 21.39
N ARG A 441 15.86 -0.08 22.67
CA ARG A 441 17.21 -0.50 23.08
C ARG A 441 17.51 -1.95 22.73
N ARG A 442 16.60 -2.88 23.00
CA ARG A 442 16.78 -4.30 22.65
C ARG A 442 16.96 -4.49 21.14
N ILE A 443 16.11 -3.87 20.34
CA ILE A 443 16.21 -3.93 18.87
C ILE A 443 17.54 -3.33 18.41
N LYS A 444 17.93 -2.18 18.95
CA LYS A 444 19.21 -1.55 18.60
C LYS A 444 20.43 -2.41 18.92
N LEU A 445 20.40 -3.16 20.01
CA LEU A 445 21.47 -4.10 20.36
C LEU A 445 21.52 -5.23 19.32
N CYS A 446 20.38 -5.83 18.99
CA CYS A 446 20.28 -6.83 17.93
C CYS A 446 20.86 -6.34 16.59
N LEU A 447 20.55 -5.11 16.17
CA LEU A 447 21.07 -4.51 14.94
C LEU A 447 22.57 -4.15 14.99
N ARG A 448 23.12 -3.86 16.18
CA ARG A 448 24.53 -3.44 16.36
C ARG A 448 25.52 -4.59 16.42
N GLU A 449 25.15 -5.77 16.86
CA GLU A 449 26.01 -6.95 16.89
C GLU A 449 26.53 -7.31 15.50
N ARG A 450 25.88 -6.80 14.46
CA ARG A 450 26.29 -6.93 13.06
C ARG A 450 27.37 -5.92 12.61
N ALA A 451 27.56 -4.81 13.30
CA ALA A 451 28.53 -3.77 12.91
C ALA A 451 29.97 -4.09 13.35
N LYS A 452 30.20 -5.24 13.98
CA LYS A 452 31.52 -5.78 14.34
C LYS A 452 31.89 -6.94 13.43
#